data_64938153e1c2151fa32ba976dd272884
#
_entry.id   64938153e1c2151fa32ba976dd272884
#
_cell.length_a   1.000
_cell.length_b   1.000
_cell.length_c   1.000
_cell.angle_alpha   90.00
_cell.angle_beta   90.00
_cell.angle_gamma   90.00
#
_symmetry.space_group_name_H-M   'P 1'
#
loop_
_entity.id
_entity.type
_entity.pdbx_description
1 polymer ?
#
loop_
_entity_poly.entity_id
_entity_poly.type
_entity_poly.pdbx_seq_one_letter_code
_entity_poly.pdbx_strand_id
1 'polypeptide(L)' 'MLLAPTMSVEEKMDELWNLSNEELEILLEEFTTNEDYEICHAIKSVLDEKKL' A
#
# COMPACT_ATOMS: atom_id res chain seq x y z
N MET A 1 -24.90 -0.65 10.78
CA MET A 1 -24.22 -0.67 10.61
C MET A 1 -23.51 -0.51 9.98
N LEU A 2 -22.97 -0.41 9.90
CA LEU A 2 -22.29 -0.20 9.34
C LEU A 2 -21.56 -0.56 8.78
N LEU A 3 -21.27 -0.58 8.40
CA LEU A 3 -20.47 -0.83 7.89
C LEU A 3 -19.47 -0.46 7.24
N ALA A 4 -18.53 -0.53 7.32
CA ALA A 4 -17.38 -0.07 6.69
C ALA A 4 -17.26 -0.69 5.35
N PRO A 5 -17.89 -0.23 4.49
CA PRO A 5 -17.95 -0.83 3.17
C PRO A 5 -16.70 -0.64 2.37
N THR A 6 -15.92 0.34 2.67
CA THR A 6 -14.73 0.60 1.88
C THR A 6 -13.61 -0.32 2.28
N MET A 7 -12.64 -0.48 1.39
CA MET A 7 -11.49 -1.30 1.68
C MET A 7 -10.70 -0.71 2.83
N SER A 8 -10.40 -1.53 3.79
CA SER A 8 -9.57 -1.11 4.89
C SER A 8 -8.11 -1.13 4.47
N VAL A 9 -7.27 -0.55 5.31
CA VAL A 9 -5.83 -0.58 5.05
C VAL A 9 -5.33 -2.01 5.00
N GLU A 10 -5.92 -2.88 5.82
CA GLU A 10 -5.51 -4.27 5.84
C GLU A 10 -5.77 -4.96 4.51
N GLU A 11 -6.92 -4.69 3.93
CA GLU A 11 -7.23 -5.27 2.63
C GLU A 11 -6.29 -4.74 1.56
N LYS A 12 -5.97 -3.45 1.63
CA LYS A 12 -5.00 -2.89 0.71
C LYS A 12 -3.64 -3.54 0.86
N MET A 13 -3.24 -3.83 2.08
CA MET A 13 -1.94 -4.45 2.30
C MET A 13 -1.88 -5.85 1.69
N ASP A 14 -2.99 -6.58 1.75
CA ASP A 14 -3.02 -7.89 1.10
C ASP A 14 -2.73 -7.77 -0.38
N GLU A 15 -3.32 -6.78 -1.04
CA GLU A 15 -3.05 -6.55 -2.44
C GLU A 15 -1.61 -6.13 -2.68
N LEU A 16 -1.09 -5.29 -1.81
CA LEU A 16 0.29 -4.83 -1.95
C LEU A 16 1.27 -5.99 -1.84
N TRP A 17 0.98 -6.94 -0.97
CA TRP A 17 1.86 -8.09 -0.80
C TRP A 17 1.95 -8.94 -2.06
N ASN A 18 0.93 -8.89 -2.90
CA ASN A 18 0.90 -9.66 -4.14
C ASN A 18 1.65 -8.98 -5.27
N LEU A 19 2.06 -7.74 -5.08
CA LEU A 19 2.77 -7.00 -6.12
C LEU A 19 4.27 -7.20 -5.99
N SER A 20 4.96 -7.04 -7.11
CA SER A 20 6.41 -7.12 -7.09
C SER A 20 6.98 -5.84 -6.48
N ASN A 21 8.26 -5.92 -6.09
CA ASN A 21 8.91 -4.74 -5.51
C ASN A 21 8.91 -3.57 -6.49
N GLU A 22 9.13 -3.87 -7.76
CA GLU A 22 9.13 -2.81 -8.76
C GLU A 22 7.78 -2.13 -8.85
N GLU A 23 6.72 -2.93 -8.85
CA GLU A 23 5.39 -2.36 -8.91
C GLU A 23 5.08 -1.53 -7.67
N LEU A 24 5.52 -2.02 -6.52
CA LEU A 24 5.30 -1.27 -5.29
C LEU A 24 6.01 0.08 -5.33
N GLU A 25 7.20 0.12 -5.89
CA GLU A 25 7.93 1.38 -5.97
C GLU A 25 7.24 2.35 -6.91
N ILE A 26 6.71 1.85 -8.01
CA ILE A 26 5.96 2.70 -8.93
C ILE A 26 4.73 3.28 -8.24
N LEU A 27 4.00 2.42 -7.54
CA LEU A 27 2.83 2.90 -6.82
C LEU A 27 3.18 3.90 -5.74
N LEU A 28 4.30 3.67 -5.07
CA LEU A 28 4.75 4.60 -4.04
C LEU A 28 4.95 5.99 -4.62
N GLU A 29 5.56 6.08 -5.80
CA GLU A 29 5.75 7.36 -6.43
C GLU A 29 4.42 8.01 -6.77
N GLU A 30 3.50 7.23 -7.32
CA GLU A 30 2.21 7.78 -7.70
C GLU A 30 1.44 8.31 -6.51
N PHE A 31 1.41 7.54 -5.45
CA PHE A 31 0.67 7.96 -4.26
C PHE A 31 1.37 9.11 -3.55
N THR A 32 2.68 9.18 -3.63
CA THR A 32 3.39 10.32 -3.08
C THR A 32 3.01 11.59 -3.83
N THR A 33 2.92 11.51 -5.14
CA THR A 33 2.51 12.64 -5.95
C THR A 33 1.11 13.10 -5.59
N ASN A 34 0.24 12.14 -5.27
CA ASN A 34 -1.13 12.46 -4.86
C ASN A 34 -1.24 12.83 -3.39
N GLU A 35 -0.14 12.82 -2.67
CA GLU A 35 -0.11 13.14 -1.25
C GLU A 35 -0.94 12.17 -0.43
N ASP A 36 -1.03 10.94 -0.89
CA ASP A 36 -1.76 9.89 -0.17
C ASP A 36 -0.79 9.17 0.75
N TYR A 37 -0.43 9.82 1.83
CA TYR A 37 0.67 9.37 2.67
C TYR A 37 0.36 8.10 3.44
N GLU A 38 -0.90 7.85 3.73
CA GLU A 38 -1.27 6.62 4.42
C GLU A 38 -0.92 5.40 3.58
N ILE A 39 -1.27 5.45 2.30
CA ILE A 39 -0.94 4.36 1.39
C ILE A 39 0.57 4.28 1.18
N CYS A 40 1.22 5.43 1.07
CA CYS A 40 2.67 5.44 0.93
C CYS A 40 3.34 4.73 2.10
N HIS A 41 2.85 4.98 3.29
CA HIS A 41 3.41 4.37 4.48
C HIS A 41 3.22 2.84 4.44
N ALA A 42 2.04 2.41 4.03
CA ALA A 42 1.77 0.98 3.91
C ALA A 42 2.68 0.34 2.87
N ILE A 43 2.88 0.99 1.74
CA ILE A 43 3.74 0.45 0.69
C ILE A 43 5.18 0.34 1.21
N LYS A 44 5.64 1.34 1.91
CA LYS A 44 6.99 1.31 2.47
C LYS A 44 7.16 0.17 3.45
N SER A 45 6.15 -0.06 4.28
CA SER A 45 6.20 -1.15 5.23
C SER A 45 6.31 -2.50 4.51
N VAL A 46 5.52 -2.69 3.47
CA VAL A 46 5.57 -3.94 2.71
C VAL A 46 6.92 -4.11 2.06
N LEU A 47 7.43 -3.05 1.43
CA LEU A 47 8.74 -3.11 0.79
C LEU A 47 9.84 -3.47 1.78
N ASP A 48 9.77 -2.86 2.95
CA ASP A 48 10.79 -3.09 3.95
C ASP A 48 10.78 -4.56 4.41
N GLU A 49 9.59 -5.10 4.61
CA GLU A 49 9.50 -6.50 5.03
C GLU A 49 9.91 -7.44 3.92
N LYS A 50 9.62 -7.11 2.69
CA LYS A 50 10.01 -7.98 1.58
C LYS A 50 11.50 -8.02 1.37
N LYS A 51 12.20 -6.99 1.82
CA LYS A 51 13.65 -6.97 1.68
C LYS A 51 14.34 -7.86 2.70
N LEU A 52 13.65 -8.20 3.75
CA LEU A 52 14.22 -9.08 4.76
C LEU A 52 14.20 -10.52 4.26
#